data_f1483a1bec75431270bafb04440bc4db
#
_entry.id   f1483a1bec75431270bafb04440bc4db
#
_cell.length_a   1.000
_cell.length_b   1.000
_cell.length_c   1.000
_cell.angle_alpha   90.00
_cell.angle_beta   90.00
_cell.angle_gamma   90.00
#
_symmetry.space_group_name_H-M   'P 1'
#
loop_
_entity.id
_entity.type
_entity.pdbx_description
1 polymer ?
#
loop_
_entity_poly.entity_id
_entity_poly.type
_entity_poly.pdbx_seq_one_letter_code
_entity_poly.pdbx_strand_id
1 'polypeptide(L)'
;MKIFKKLGIWIEDGTITPEPGYVIVYNWDKAAQPNDGYSDHIGFVEKVSGGKVTAIEGNRGEKVDRRVIPLGWGYIRGYAAPRYEKAVNGTGGNPGTGKKSVETVAKEVLAGKWGNGEDRKKKLQAAGYDYGAVQRKVNELMR
;
A
#
# COMPACT_ATOMS: atom_id res chain seq x y z
N MET A 1 13.08 7.56 -8.53
CA MET A 1 14.20 6.67 -8.16
C MET A 1 15.06 7.23 -7.03
N LYS A 2 15.53 8.47 -7.14
CA LYS A 2 16.35 9.10 -6.09
C LYS A 2 15.68 9.13 -4.73
N ILE A 3 14.38 9.44 -4.69
CA ILE A 3 13.63 9.48 -3.44
C ILE A 3 13.54 8.09 -2.79
N PHE A 4 13.41 7.04 -3.57
CA PHE A 4 13.35 5.67 -3.03
C PHE A 4 14.67 5.24 -2.44
N LYS A 5 15.79 5.65 -3.04
CA LYS A 5 17.13 5.40 -2.48
C LYS A 5 17.33 6.15 -1.17
N LYS A 6 16.89 7.39 -1.11
CA LYS A 6 16.95 8.22 0.10
C LYS A 6 16.13 7.63 1.24
N LEU A 7 14.98 7.04 0.94
CA LEU A 7 14.12 6.39 1.92
C LEU A 7 14.60 4.97 2.30
N GLY A 8 15.59 4.43 1.61
CA GLY A 8 16.09 3.10 1.88
C GLY A 8 15.16 1.98 1.43
N ILE A 9 14.27 2.25 0.48
CA ILE A 9 13.29 1.27 -0.02
C ILE A 9 13.57 0.84 -1.46
N TRP A 10 14.61 1.38 -2.09
CA TRP A 10 14.95 1.04 -3.46
C TRP A 10 15.62 -0.34 -3.56
N ILE A 11 15.17 -1.13 -4.54
CA ILE A 11 15.75 -2.43 -4.88
C ILE A 11 16.33 -2.32 -6.28
N GLU A 12 17.64 -2.39 -6.39
CA GLU A 12 18.37 -2.21 -7.65
C GLU A 12 18.22 -3.39 -8.62
N ASP A 13 17.64 -4.49 -8.19
CA ASP A 13 17.54 -5.72 -8.98
C ASP A 13 16.14 -5.85 -9.61
N GLY A 14 16.06 -5.71 -10.93
CA GLY A 14 14.81 -5.87 -11.69
C GLY A 14 14.40 -7.33 -11.91
N THR A 15 15.21 -8.29 -11.45
CA THR A 15 14.93 -9.71 -11.64
C THR A 15 14.27 -10.39 -10.45
N ILE A 16 14.09 -9.66 -9.34
CA ILE A 16 13.44 -10.22 -8.15
C ILE A 16 11.96 -10.50 -8.41
N THR A 17 11.37 -11.32 -7.53
CA THR A 17 9.92 -11.50 -7.48
C THR A 17 9.34 -10.43 -6.55
N PRO A 18 8.66 -9.40 -7.08
CA PRO A 18 8.11 -8.35 -6.24
C PRO A 18 6.86 -8.84 -5.51
N GLU A 19 6.49 -8.09 -4.48
CA GLU A 19 5.24 -8.32 -3.76
C GLU A 19 4.17 -7.30 -4.20
N PRO A 20 2.89 -7.63 -4.05
CA PRO A 20 1.83 -6.66 -4.32
C PRO A 20 2.04 -5.39 -3.48
N GLY A 21 1.86 -4.25 -4.10
CA GLY A 21 2.09 -2.96 -3.47
C GLY A 21 3.47 -2.35 -3.72
N TYR A 22 4.41 -3.11 -4.26
CA TYR A 22 5.69 -2.54 -4.67
C TYR A 22 5.48 -1.54 -5.80
N VAL A 23 6.38 -0.55 -5.88
CA VAL A 23 6.46 0.34 -7.04
C VAL A 23 7.42 -0.31 -8.04
N ILE A 24 6.97 -0.51 -9.26
CA ILE A 24 7.82 -0.99 -10.35
C ILE A 24 8.28 0.19 -11.18
N VAL A 25 9.56 0.23 -11.50
CA VAL A 25 10.18 1.32 -12.26
C VAL A 25 10.75 0.75 -13.55
N TYR A 26 10.49 1.44 -14.66
CA TYR A 26 10.90 1.01 -15.99
C TYR A 26 11.94 1.95 -16.58
N ASN A 27 12.77 1.40 -17.43
CA ASN A 27 13.65 2.14 -18.34
C ASN A 27 13.40 1.60 -19.76
N TRP A 28 12.77 2.40 -20.59
CA TRP A 28 12.41 1.99 -21.94
C TRP A 28 13.58 2.00 -22.93
N ASP A 29 14.70 2.59 -22.54
CA ASP A 29 15.87 2.71 -23.42
C ASP A 29 16.74 1.45 -23.44
N LYS A 30 16.54 0.53 -22.51
CA LYS A 30 17.37 -0.65 -22.39
C LYS A 30 16.50 -1.87 -22.02
N ALA A 31 16.50 -2.85 -22.91
CA ALA A 31 15.75 -4.09 -22.73
C ALA A 31 16.66 -5.24 -22.27
N ALA A 32 17.40 -5.04 -21.20
CA ALA A 32 18.35 -6.04 -20.69
C ALA A 32 18.57 -5.90 -19.19
N GLN A 33 18.80 -7.02 -18.52
CA GLN A 33 19.18 -7.02 -17.12
C GLN A 33 20.67 -7.28 -16.99
N PRO A 34 21.37 -6.68 -16.02
CA PRO A 34 20.86 -5.64 -15.12
C PRO A 34 20.56 -4.34 -15.86
N ASN A 35 19.45 -3.71 -15.51
CA ASN A 35 19.04 -2.44 -16.10
C ASN A 35 19.44 -1.31 -15.16
N ASP A 36 20.43 -0.52 -15.55
CA ASP A 36 21.05 0.51 -14.73
C ASP A 36 20.84 1.94 -15.29
N GLY A 37 19.94 2.06 -16.25
CA GLY A 37 19.66 3.35 -16.89
C GLY A 37 18.75 4.27 -16.07
N TYR A 38 18.30 5.32 -16.72
CA TYR A 38 17.35 6.26 -16.11
C TYR A 38 15.95 5.67 -16.04
N SER A 39 15.18 6.14 -15.07
CA SER A 39 13.79 5.72 -14.95
C SER A 39 12.91 6.59 -15.86
N ASP A 40 12.07 5.94 -16.67
CA ASP A 40 11.17 6.60 -17.61
C ASP A 40 9.71 6.55 -17.18
N HIS A 41 9.34 5.54 -16.40
CA HIS A 41 7.95 5.29 -16.07
C HIS A 41 7.85 4.47 -14.80
N ILE A 42 6.74 4.63 -14.09
CA ILE A 42 6.47 3.86 -12.86
C ILE A 42 5.06 3.29 -12.87
N GLY A 43 4.86 2.22 -12.10
CA GLY A 43 3.57 1.62 -11.84
C GLY A 43 3.54 0.99 -10.46
N PHE A 44 2.43 0.36 -10.12
CA PHE A 44 2.29 -0.38 -8.86
C PHE A 44 2.06 -1.85 -9.15
N VAL A 45 2.74 -2.71 -8.42
CA VAL A 45 2.54 -4.15 -8.54
C VAL A 45 1.20 -4.53 -7.91
N GLU A 46 0.30 -5.07 -8.71
CA GLU A 46 -0.99 -5.57 -8.24
C GLU A 46 -0.86 -7.01 -7.75
N LYS A 47 -0.22 -7.85 -8.55
CA LYS A 47 -0.02 -9.28 -8.22
C LYS A 47 1.10 -9.88 -9.04
N VAL A 48 1.58 -11.03 -8.60
CA VAL A 48 2.53 -11.87 -9.33
C VAL A 48 1.95 -13.27 -9.41
N SER A 49 1.86 -13.81 -10.61
CA SER A 49 1.31 -15.16 -10.84
C SER A 49 1.85 -15.77 -12.13
N GLY A 50 2.17 -17.05 -12.07
CA GLY A 50 2.62 -17.80 -13.26
C GLY A 50 3.85 -17.23 -13.93
N GLY A 51 4.79 -16.67 -13.16
CA GLY A 51 6.00 -16.05 -13.70
C GLY A 51 5.78 -14.68 -14.34
N LYS A 52 4.65 -14.05 -14.08
CA LYS A 52 4.30 -12.73 -14.64
C LYS A 52 3.90 -11.76 -13.55
N VAL A 53 4.22 -10.48 -13.78
CA VAL A 53 3.85 -9.37 -12.91
C VAL A 53 2.71 -8.61 -13.57
N THR A 54 1.65 -8.36 -12.82
CA THR A 54 0.58 -7.45 -13.24
C THR A 54 0.80 -6.11 -12.53
N ALA A 55 1.02 -5.06 -13.30
CA ALA A 55 1.25 -3.71 -12.78
C ALA A 55 0.09 -2.80 -13.14
N ILE A 56 -0.27 -1.89 -12.24
CA ILE A 56 -1.26 -0.85 -12.48
C ILE A 56 -0.49 0.43 -12.78
N GLU A 57 -0.78 1.05 -13.93
CA GLU A 57 -0.05 2.21 -14.43
C GLU A 57 -1.00 3.33 -14.81
N GLY A 58 -0.61 4.56 -14.49
CA GLY A 58 -1.28 5.75 -14.98
C GLY A 58 -0.68 6.23 -16.30
N ASN A 59 -1.33 7.19 -16.96
CA ASN A 59 -0.87 7.81 -18.20
C ASN A 59 -0.70 6.86 -19.39
N ARG A 60 -1.35 5.73 -19.35
CA ARG A 60 -1.34 4.82 -20.48
C ARG A 60 -2.62 5.05 -21.28
N GLY A 61 -2.50 5.86 -22.37
CA GLY A 61 -3.68 6.26 -23.12
C GLY A 61 -4.63 7.16 -22.34
N GLU A 62 -4.09 8.03 -21.49
CA GLU A 62 -4.84 8.97 -20.64
C GLU A 62 -5.75 8.29 -19.60
N LYS A 63 -5.43 7.07 -19.22
CA LYS A 63 -6.20 6.32 -18.21
C LYS A 63 -5.29 5.46 -17.37
N VAL A 64 -5.83 4.96 -16.28
CA VAL A 64 -5.19 3.93 -15.47
C VAL A 64 -5.49 2.58 -16.10
N ASP A 65 -4.46 1.77 -16.30
CA ASP A 65 -4.60 0.48 -16.96
C ASP A 65 -3.66 -0.55 -16.34
N ARG A 66 -3.88 -1.82 -16.66
CA ARG A 66 -3.03 -2.92 -16.22
C ARG A 66 -2.08 -3.34 -17.33
N ARG A 67 -0.85 -3.64 -16.93
CA ARG A 67 0.17 -4.20 -17.82
C ARG A 67 0.63 -5.53 -17.24
N VAL A 68 0.67 -6.57 -18.06
CA VAL A 68 1.19 -7.88 -17.66
C VAL A 68 2.54 -8.08 -18.34
N ILE A 69 3.59 -8.34 -17.54
CA ILE A 69 4.96 -8.50 -18.02
C ILE A 69 5.59 -9.73 -17.37
N PRO A 70 6.60 -10.34 -18.03
CA PRO A 70 7.32 -11.44 -17.42
C PRO A 70 8.21 -10.98 -16.26
N LEU A 71 8.41 -11.82 -15.27
CA LEU A 71 9.40 -11.57 -14.22
C LEU A 71 10.78 -11.39 -14.87
N GLY A 72 11.55 -10.44 -14.36
CA GLY A 72 12.88 -10.16 -14.89
C GLY A 72 12.90 -9.52 -16.27
N TRP A 73 11.78 -8.94 -16.70
CA TRP A 73 11.68 -8.29 -18.01
C TRP A 73 12.76 -7.22 -18.16
N GLY A 74 13.42 -7.20 -19.33
CA GLY A 74 14.59 -6.35 -19.54
C GLY A 74 14.37 -4.86 -19.30
N TYR A 75 13.18 -4.36 -19.47
CA TYR A 75 12.83 -2.95 -19.26
C TYR A 75 12.64 -2.58 -17.79
N ILE A 76 12.60 -3.55 -16.89
CA ILE A 76 12.45 -3.25 -15.46
C ILE A 76 13.75 -2.65 -14.94
N ARG A 77 13.68 -1.39 -14.49
CA ARG A 77 14.82 -0.70 -13.89
C ARG A 77 15.08 -1.16 -12.47
N GLY A 78 14.02 -1.45 -11.74
CA GLY A 78 14.06 -1.91 -10.36
C GLY A 78 12.71 -1.74 -9.69
N TYR A 79 12.72 -1.92 -8.38
CA TYR A 79 11.51 -1.84 -7.57
C TYR A 79 11.74 -0.96 -6.35
N ALA A 80 10.67 -0.38 -5.82
CA ALA A 80 10.67 0.20 -4.49
C ALA A 80 9.71 -0.57 -3.60
N ALA A 81 10.13 -0.87 -2.39
CA ALA A 81 9.34 -1.61 -1.41
C ALA A 81 8.86 -0.66 -0.32
N PRO A 82 7.72 0.03 -0.50
CA PRO A 82 7.20 0.95 0.50
C PRO A 82 6.91 0.23 1.82
N ARG A 83 7.15 0.92 2.92
CA ARG A 83 6.91 0.38 4.25
C ARG A 83 5.51 0.74 4.70
N TYR A 84 4.53 0.01 4.19
CA TYR A 84 3.12 0.30 4.43
C TYR A 84 2.75 0.30 5.92
N GLU A 85 3.39 -0.53 6.71
CA GLU A 85 3.15 -0.57 8.15
C GLU A 85 3.42 0.78 8.81
N LYS A 86 4.47 1.48 8.38
CA LYS A 86 4.79 2.82 8.87
C LYS A 86 3.91 3.88 8.23
N ALA A 87 3.55 3.69 6.96
CA ALA A 87 2.72 4.64 6.24
C ALA A 87 1.29 4.68 6.76
N VAL A 88 0.78 3.55 7.24
CA VAL A 88 -0.58 3.45 7.78
C VAL A 88 -0.66 3.69 9.28
N ASN A 89 0.39 4.18 9.89
CA ASN A 89 0.42 4.39 11.32
C ASN A 89 -0.72 5.34 11.74
N GLY A 90 -1.76 4.75 12.32
CA GLY A 90 -2.91 5.47 12.84
C GLY A 90 -4.01 5.81 11.83
N THR A 91 -3.89 5.50 10.56
CA THR A 91 -4.87 5.94 9.56
C THR A 91 -5.55 4.84 8.78
N GLY A 92 -4.96 3.67 8.68
CA GLY A 92 -5.55 2.59 7.91
C GLY A 92 -5.42 1.27 8.61
N GLY A 93 -6.37 0.41 8.44
CA GLY A 93 -6.26 -0.94 8.96
C GLY A 93 -5.11 -1.66 8.28
N ASN A 94 -4.15 -2.14 9.07
CA ASN A 94 -3.15 -3.05 8.55
C ASN A 94 -3.75 -4.46 8.63
N PRO A 95 -4.05 -5.10 7.49
CA PRO A 95 -4.67 -6.41 7.53
C PRO A 95 -3.84 -7.46 8.25
N GLY A 96 -2.54 -7.25 8.39
CA GLY A 96 -1.65 -8.19 9.07
C GLY A 96 -1.69 -8.15 10.58
N THR A 97 -2.21 -7.10 11.20
CA THR A 97 -2.22 -6.94 12.66
C THR A 97 -3.56 -7.33 13.32
N GLY A 98 -4.60 -7.52 12.53
CA GLY A 98 -5.93 -7.77 13.05
C GLY A 98 -6.60 -6.56 13.68
N LYS A 99 -5.93 -5.43 13.82
CA LYS A 99 -6.51 -4.20 14.33
C LYS A 99 -7.12 -3.38 13.21
N LYS A 100 -8.32 -2.89 13.45
CA LYS A 100 -9.02 -2.00 12.53
C LYS A 100 -8.57 -0.56 12.74
N SER A 101 -8.71 0.26 11.71
CA SER A 101 -8.44 1.70 11.85
C SER A 101 -9.48 2.36 12.75
N VAL A 102 -9.12 3.51 13.33
CA VAL A 102 -10.05 4.31 14.14
C VAL A 102 -11.29 4.66 13.33
N GLU A 103 -11.15 4.99 12.07
CA GLU A 103 -12.29 5.29 11.20
C GLU A 103 -13.22 4.09 11.05
N THR A 104 -12.67 2.89 10.81
CA THR A 104 -13.47 1.67 10.69
C THR A 104 -14.21 1.37 12.00
N VAL A 105 -13.51 1.47 13.12
CA VAL A 105 -14.11 1.26 14.44
C VAL A 105 -15.18 2.29 14.72
N ALA A 106 -14.97 3.56 14.35
CA ALA A 106 -15.96 4.61 14.52
C ALA A 106 -17.24 4.31 13.73
N LYS A 107 -17.11 3.82 12.52
CA LYS A 107 -18.25 3.38 11.70
C LYS A 107 -19.00 2.22 12.34
N GLU A 108 -18.28 1.27 12.94
CA GLU A 108 -18.89 0.16 13.67
C GLU A 108 -19.64 0.66 14.92
N VAL A 109 -19.07 1.65 15.61
CA VAL A 109 -19.75 2.29 16.75
C VAL A 109 -21.08 2.89 16.32
N LEU A 110 -21.08 3.61 15.17
CA LEU A 110 -22.31 4.19 14.63
C LEU A 110 -23.34 3.13 14.24
N ALA A 111 -22.87 1.96 13.83
CA ALA A 111 -23.73 0.81 13.51
C ALA A 111 -24.21 0.05 14.74
N GLY A 112 -23.79 0.44 15.95
CA GLY A 112 -24.19 -0.20 17.20
C GLY A 112 -23.43 -1.47 17.57
N LYS A 113 -22.35 -1.80 16.88
CA LYS A 113 -21.60 -3.04 17.13
C LYS A 113 -20.81 -3.06 18.44
N TRP A 114 -20.53 -1.90 18.99
CA TRP A 114 -19.72 -1.74 20.20
C TRP A 114 -20.55 -1.40 21.46
N GLY A 115 -21.87 -1.39 21.36
CA GLY A 115 -22.74 -1.04 22.46
C GLY A 115 -22.80 0.46 22.72
N ASN A 116 -23.23 0.86 23.91
CA ASN A 116 -23.44 2.27 24.28
C ASN A 116 -22.75 2.60 25.60
N GLY A 117 -22.37 3.88 25.76
CA GLY A 117 -21.89 4.42 27.03
C GLY A 117 -20.68 3.69 27.60
N GLU A 118 -20.78 3.28 28.84
CA GLU A 118 -19.70 2.59 29.56
C GLU A 118 -19.29 1.27 28.90
N ASP A 119 -20.25 0.53 28.37
CA ASP A 119 -19.97 -0.74 27.69
C ASP A 119 -19.10 -0.52 26.46
N ARG A 120 -19.40 0.50 25.68
CA ARG A 120 -18.59 0.89 24.52
C ARG A 120 -17.17 1.21 24.94
N LYS A 121 -17.00 2.03 25.97
CA LYS A 121 -15.70 2.42 26.49
C LYS A 121 -14.88 1.19 26.92
N LYS A 122 -15.47 0.31 27.69
CA LYS A 122 -14.80 -0.90 28.16
C LYS A 122 -14.39 -1.83 27.02
N LYS A 123 -15.28 -2.04 26.06
CA LYS A 123 -15.01 -2.91 24.91
C LYS A 123 -13.89 -2.35 24.03
N LEU A 124 -13.91 -1.06 23.77
CA LEU A 124 -12.88 -0.41 22.95
C LEU A 124 -11.52 -0.47 23.64
N GLN A 125 -11.47 -0.18 24.92
CA GLN A 125 -10.22 -0.23 25.70
C GLN A 125 -9.68 -1.67 25.81
N ALA A 126 -10.56 -2.64 26.01
CA ALA A 126 -10.17 -4.05 26.07
C ALA A 126 -9.61 -4.54 24.73
N ALA A 127 -10.08 -3.99 23.61
CA ALA A 127 -9.60 -4.34 22.28
C ALA A 127 -8.32 -3.56 21.90
N GLY A 128 -7.83 -2.67 22.75
CA GLY A 128 -6.60 -1.92 22.52
C GLY A 128 -6.78 -0.63 21.73
N TYR A 129 -8.00 -0.12 21.64
CA TYR A 129 -8.28 1.16 20.97
C TYR A 129 -8.35 2.30 21.96
N ASP A 130 -7.97 3.50 21.52
CA ASP A 130 -8.12 4.70 22.31
C ASP A 130 -9.56 5.20 22.21
N TYR A 131 -10.32 5.06 23.29
CA TYR A 131 -11.70 5.52 23.35
C TYR A 131 -11.86 6.98 22.93
N GLY A 132 -10.98 7.87 23.40
CA GLY A 132 -11.05 9.29 23.07
C GLY A 132 -10.88 9.55 21.58
N ALA A 133 -9.95 8.85 20.92
CA ALA A 133 -9.73 8.99 19.48
C ALA A 133 -10.92 8.46 18.69
N VAL A 134 -11.47 7.31 19.08
CA VAL A 134 -12.65 6.73 18.45
C VAL A 134 -13.85 7.65 18.60
N GLN A 135 -14.07 8.20 19.79
CA GLN A 135 -15.21 9.08 20.06
C GLN A 135 -15.11 10.37 19.25
N ARG A 136 -13.91 10.95 19.13
CA ARG A 136 -13.71 12.13 18.27
C ARG A 136 -14.05 11.84 16.81
N LYS A 137 -13.64 10.67 16.32
CA LYS A 137 -13.94 10.26 14.96
C LYS A 137 -15.44 10.00 14.76
N VAL A 138 -16.11 9.40 15.72
CA VAL A 138 -17.57 9.23 15.70
C VAL A 138 -18.26 10.60 15.58
N ASN A 139 -17.85 11.54 16.41
CA ASN A 139 -18.43 12.90 16.38
C ASN A 139 -18.20 13.59 15.03
N GLU A 140 -17.02 13.41 14.44
CA GLU A 140 -16.69 13.93 13.13
C GLU A 140 -17.59 13.34 12.03
N LEU A 141 -17.81 12.02 12.07
CA LEU A 141 -18.66 11.33 11.08
C LEU A 141 -20.13 11.66 11.22
N MET A 142 -20.56 12.11 12.38
CA MET A 142 -21.96 12.50 12.63
C MET A 142 -22.31 13.93 12.22
N ARG A 143 -21.34 14.72 11.84
CA ARG A 143 -21.54 16.12 11.42
C ARG A 143 -22.08 16.23 10.01
#